data_5e0ac060c9c0a9d3b8a111958ea26a1e
#
_entry.id   5e0ac060c9c0a9d3b8a111958ea26a1e
#
_cell.length_a   1.000
_cell.length_b   1.000
_cell.length_c   1.000
_cell.angle_alpha   90.00
_cell.angle_beta   90.00
_cell.angle_gamma   90.00
#
_symmetry.space_group_name_H-M   'P 1'
#
loop_
_entity.id
_entity.type
_entity.pdbx_description
1 polymer ?
#
loop_
_entity_poly.entity_id
_entity_poly.type
_entity_poly.pdbx_seq_one_letter_code
_entity_poly.pdbx_strand_id
1 'polypeptide(L)'
;NMIAVKNHLDELESEAIYIIREVASQFERPVMLFSGGKDSICMAHLARKAFWPGRLPFPLMHIDTQHNFPATIQYRDWFVKEELGANLIVRSVQDSIDSGRVTEETGPLASRNSLQTTTLLDAVKEFNFDCAMGGARRDEEKARAKERFFSFRDSFGQWDPKNQRPELWNIF
;
A
#
# COMPACT_ATOMS: atom_id res chain seq x y z
N ASN A 1 5.01 -31.84 8.21
CA ASN A 1 5.43 -31.63 9.59
C ASN A 1 5.02 -30.25 10.06
N MET A 2 4.10 -30.17 11.04
CA MET A 2 3.54 -28.92 11.55
C MET A 2 4.61 -27.98 12.16
N ILE A 3 5.64 -28.54 12.78
CA ILE A 3 6.72 -27.75 13.38
C ILE A 3 7.53 -27.04 12.29
N ALA A 4 7.84 -27.72 11.19
CA ALA A 4 8.58 -27.09 10.08
C ALA A 4 7.79 -25.99 9.40
N VAL A 5 6.46 -26.17 9.22
CA VAL A 5 5.57 -25.15 8.65
C VAL A 5 5.50 -23.93 9.57
N LYS A 6 5.35 -24.15 10.87
CA LYS A 6 5.32 -23.06 11.86
C LYS A 6 6.61 -22.26 11.87
N ASN A 7 7.77 -22.94 11.86
CA ASN A 7 9.07 -22.27 11.83
C ASN A 7 9.25 -21.45 10.56
N HIS A 8 8.79 -21.97 9.42
CA HIS A 8 8.86 -21.24 8.15
C HIS A 8 7.98 -19.98 8.15
N LEU A 9 6.76 -20.05 8.69
CA LEU A 9 5.88 -18.89 8.83
C LEU A 9 6.47 -17.85 9.80
N ASP A 10 7.07 -18.28 10.90
CA ASP A 10 7.74 -17.38 11.85
C ASP A 10 8.93 -16.66 11.19
N GLU A 11 9.70 -17.36 10.36
CA GLU A 11 10.78 -16.77 9.59
C GLU A 11 10.28 -15.71 8.61
N LEU A 12 9.19 -16.00 7.87
CA LEU A 12 8.59 -15.05 6.93
C LEU A 12 8.05 -13.81 7.64
N GLU A 13 7.44 -14.00 8.81
CA GLU A 13 6.97 -12.88 9.62
C GLU A 13 8.15 -12.02 10.10
N SER A 14 9.21 -12.64 10.57
CA SER A 14 10.41 -11.93 11.03
C SER A 14 11.07 -11.14 9.91
N GLU A 15 11.17 -11.71 8.71
CA GLU A 15 11.68 -11.01 7.54
C GLU A 15 10.81 -9.80 7.17
N ALA A 16 9.49 -9.97 7.15
CA ALA A 16 8.57 -8.90 6.83
C ALA A 16 8.69 -7.74 7.83
N ILE A 17 8.76 -8.05 9.12
CA ILE A 17 8.95 -7.05 10.18
C ILE A 17 10.28 -6.32 10.00
N TYR A 18 11.35 -7.06 9.73
CA TYR A 18 12.67 -6.47 9.48
C TYR A 18 12.62 -5.48 8.31
N ILE A 19 12.02 -5.87 7.22
CA ILE A 19 11.93 -5.04 6.01
C ILE A 19 11.08 -3.79 6.24
N ILE A 20 9.97 -3.91 6.95
CA ILE A 20 9.13 -2.76 7.31
C ILE A 20 9.93 -1.76 8.15
N ARG A 21 10.72 -2.23 9.10
CA ARG A 21 11.61 -1.38 9.91
C ARG A 21 12.68 -0.72 9.07
N GLU A 22 13.28 -1.45 8.13
CA GLU A 22 14.30 -0.91 7.22
C GLU A 22 13.72 0.19 6.33
N VAL A 23 12.54 -0.02 5.77
CA VAL A 23 11.86 0.99 4.96
C VAL A 23 11.60 2.25 5.79
N ALA A 24 11.08 2.09 6.99
CA ALA A 24 10.82 3.24 7.86
C ALA A 24 12.09 4.01 8.23
N SER A 25 13.24 3.33 8.32
CA SER A 25 14.51 3.97 8.64
C SER A 25 15.19 4.62 7.43
N GLN A 26 15.01 4.07 6.25
CA GLN A 26 15.68 4.53 5.03
C GLN A 26 14.92 5.60 4.26
N PHE A 27 13.61 5.65 4.40
CA PHE A 27 12.76 6.61 3.69
C PHE A 27 12.22 7.65 4.65
N GLU A 28 12.17 8.89 4.19
CA GLU A 28 11.70 10.00 5.03
C GLU A 28 10.18 10.04 5.16
N ARG A 29 9.49 9.70 4.07
CA ARG A 29 8.03 9.82 3.98
C ARG A 29 7.40 8.58 3.36
N PRO A 30 7.51 7.41 4.02
CA PRO A 30 6.86 6.22 3.50
C PRO A 30 5.35 6.24 3.77
N VAL A 31 4.62 5.49 2.97
CA VAL A 31 3.18 5.24 3.15
C VAL A 31 2.89 3.77 2.97
N MET A 32 1.94 3.23 3.72
CA MET A 32 1.48 1.85 3.54
C MET A 32 0.11 1.86 2.87
N LEU A 33 -0.01 1.12 1.78
CA LEU A 33 -1.28 0.97 1.07
C LEU A 33 -2.19 0.03 1.83
N PHE A 34 -3.44 0.39 1.96
CA PHE A 34 -4.43 -0.38 2.70
C PHE A 34 -5.73 -0.46 1.90
N SER A 35 -6.04 -1.66 1.38
CA SER A 35 -7.25 -1.88 0.59
C SER A 35 -8.43 -2.43 1.41
N GLY A 36 -8.16 -2.89 2.63
CA GLY A 36 -9.14 -3.61 3.45
C GLY A 36 -9.21 -5.11 3.15
N GLY A 37 -8.48 -5.59 2.15
CA GLY A 37 -8.36 -7.02 1.87
C GLY A 37 -7.42 -7.73 2.83
N LYS A 38 -7.42 -9.05 2.78
CA LYS A 38 -6.65 -9.89 3.71
C LYS A 38 -5.17 -9.55 3.74
N ASP A 39 -4.57 -9.33 2.57
CA ASP A 39 -3.13 -9.06 2.47
C ASP A 39 -2.78 -7.71 3.10
N SER A 40 -3.60 -6.69 2.88
CA SER A 40 -3.38 -5.36 3.47
C SER A 40 -3.58 -5.37 4.99
N ILE A 41 -4.54 -6.13 5.49
CA ILE A 41 -4.76 -6.30 6.94
C ILE A 41 -3.57 -7.00 7.57
N CYS A 42 -3.08 -8.06 6.93
CA CYS A 42 -1.90 -8.79 7.38
C CYS A 42 -0.66 -7.89 7.45
N MET A 43 -0.42 -7.10 6.40
CA MET A 43 0.67 -6.11 6.36
C MET A 43 0.55 -5.09 7.50
N ALA A 44 -0.64 -4.59 7.74
CA ALA A 44 -0.88 -3.62 8.80
C ALA A 44 -0.59 -4.20 10.19
N HIS A 45 -0.95 -5.46 10.42
CA HIS A 45 -0.61 -6.15 11.67
C HIS A 45 0.90 -6.36 11.83
N LEU A 46 1.59 -6.72 10.76
CA LEU A 46 3.05 -6.87 10.77
C LEU A 46 3.73 -5.52 11.05
N ALA A 47 3.22 -4.46 10.46
CA ALA A 47 3.71 -3.10 10.73
C ALA A 47 3.51 -2.72 12.21
N ARG A 48 2.35 -3.03 12.77
CA ARG A 48 2.10 -2.82 14.20
C ARG A 48 3.11 -3.56 15.06
N LYS A 49 3.35 -4.84 14.78
CA LYS A 49 4.35 -5.64 15.50
C LYS A 49 5.75 -5.04 15.37
N ALA A 50 6.08 -4.52 14.19
CA ALA A 50 7.40 -3.95 13.92
C ALA A 50 7.72 -2.77 14.84
N PHE A 51 6.72 -1.98 15.24
CA PHE A 51 6.90 -0.75 16.00
C PHE A 51 6.31 -0.80 17.41
N TRP A 52 5.66 -1.90 17.78
CA TRP A 52 5.07 -2.03 19.11
C TRP A 52 6.13 -1.87 20.21
N PRO A 53 5.85 -1.14 21.30
CA PRO A 53 4.60 -0.46 21.65
C PRO A 53 4.45 0.96 21.08
N GLY A 54 5.36 1.40 20.22
CA GLY A 54 5.27 2.71 19.59
C GLY A 54 4.19 2.78 18.52
N ARG A 55 3.89 4.00 18.09
CA ARG A 55 2.95 4.23 16.98
C ARG A 55 3.62 3.95 15.63
N LEU A 56 2.81 3.63 14.63
CA LEU A 56 3.30 3.53 13.26
C LEU A 56 3.89 4.88 12.82
N PRO A 57 5.14 4.89 12.33
CA PRO A 57 5.81 6.13 11.93
C PRO A 57 5.39 6.61 10.52
N PHE A 58 4.43 5.98 9.90
CA PHE A 58 3.94 6.33 8.57
C PHE A 58 2.41 6.16 8.51
N PRO A 59 1.74 6.90 7.63
CA PRO A 59 0.30 6.75 7.44
C PRO A 59 -0.05 5.53 6.60
N LEU A 60 -1.30 5.10 6.71
CA LEU A 60 -1.93 4.16 5.78
C LEU A 60 -2.75 4.95 4.76
N MET A 61 -2.81 4.47 3.53
CA MET A 61 -3.56 5.13 2.47
C MET A 61 -4.46 4.14 1.74
N HIS A 62 -5.71 4.52 1.57
CA HIS A 62 -6.71 3.76 0.82
C HIS A 62 -7.10 4.54 -0.43
N ILE A 63 -6.97 3.90 -1.58
CA ILE A 63 -7.47 4.44 -2.85
C ILE A 63 -8.88 3.89 -3.04
N ASP A 64 -9.88 4.75 -2.87
CA ASP A 64 -11.28 4.37 -2.89
C ASP A 64 -11.82 4.41 -4.32
N THR A 65 -12.33 3.27 -4.78
CA THR A 65 -12.95 3.11 -6.10
C THR A 65 -14.46 3.28 -6.07
N GLN A 66 -15.05 3.54 -4.88
CA GLN A 66 -16.49 3.63 -4.65
C GLN A 66 -17.28 2.33 -4.86
N HIS A 67 -16.58 1.18 -4.89
CA HIS A 67 -17.23 -0.13 -4.97
C HIS A 67 -17.21 -0.89 -3.65
N ASN A 68 -16.81 -0.24 -2.58
CA ASN A 68 -16.77 -0.86 -1.26
C ASN A 68 -18.14 -0.76 -0.59
N PHE A 69 -18.56 -1.85 0.05
CA PHE A 69 -19.74 -1.84 0.89
C PHE A 69 -19.54 -0.91 2.09
N PRO A 70 -20.61 -0.26 2.60
CA PRO A 70 -20.50 0.61 3.78
C PRO A 70 -19.86 -0.08 4.99
N ALA A 71 -20.16 -1.38 5.20
CA ALA A 71 -19.55 -2.15 6.28
C ALA A 71 -18.03 -2.26 6.14
N THR A 72 -17.53 -2.38 4.93
CA THR A 72 -16.08 -2.43 4.66
C THR A 72 -15.40 -1.10 4.99
N ILE A 73 -16.06 0.01 4.65
CA ILE A 73 -15.55 1.36 4.95
C ILE A 73 -15.53 1.60 6.46
N GLN A 74 -16.59 1.19 7.18
CA GLN A 74 -16.66 1.30 8.63
C GLN A 74 -15.57 0.47 9.32
N TYR A 75 -15.35 -0.75 8.85
CA TYR A 75 -14.29 -1.62 9.34
C TYR A 75 -12.91 -0.99 9.11
N ARG A 76 -12.66 -0.46 7.92
CA ARG A 76 -11.42 0.23 7.58
C ARG A 76 -11.14 1.37 8.55
N ASP A 77 -12.12 2.24 8.74
CA ASP A 77 -11.97 3.41 9.62
C ASP A 77 -11.70 2.99 11.06
N TRP A 78 -12.44 2.03 11.56
CA TRP A 78 -12.24 1.50 12.90
C TRP A 78 -10.87 0.85 13.04
N PHE A 79 -10.52 -0.03 12.10
CA PHE A 79 -9.28 -0.79 12.17
C PHE A 79 -8.05 0.11 12.15
N VAL A 80 -8.00 1.05 11.23
CA VAL A 80 -6.84 1.92 11.08
C VAL A 80 -6.74 2.92 12.22
N LYS A 81 -7.83 3.59 12.54
CA LYS A 81 -7.83 4.68 13.53
C LYS A 81 -7.83 4.17 14.96
N GLU A 82 -8.67 3.22 15.27
CA GLU A 82 -8.87 2.75 16.65
C GLU A 82 -7.95 1.58 17.00
N GLU A 83 -7.91 0.54 16.17
CA GLU A 83 -7.13 -0.66 16.46
C GLU A 83 -5.63 -0.42 16.23
N LEU A 84 -5.23 0.18 15.13
CA LEU A 84 -3.82 0.46 14.82
C LEU A 84 -3.34 1.78 15.41
N GLY A 85 -4.24 2.72 15.65
CA GLY A 85 -3.87 4.07 16.08
C GLY A 85 -3.05 4.82 15.04
N ALA A 86 -3.29 4.57 13.76
CA ALA A 86 -2.55 5.15 12.64
C ALA A 86 -3.35 6.23 11.93
N ASN A 87 -2.66 7.10 11.21
CA ASN A 87 -3.32 8.06 10.33
C ASN A 87 -3.79 7.37 9.07
N LEU A 88 -5.02 7.63 8.68
CA LEU A 88 -5.62 7.12 7.46
C LEU A 88 -5.81 8.25 6.46
N ILE A 89 -5.23 8.07 5.29
CA ILE A 89 -5.44 8.94 4.13
C ILE A 89 -6.34 8.21 3.15
N VAL A 90 -7.41 8.85 2.71
CA VAL A 90 -8.32 8.29 1.71
C VAL A 90 -8.30 9.21 0.49
N ARG A 91 -8.07 8.63 -0.68
CA ARG A 91 -8.19 9.34 -1.95
C ARG A 91 -9.12 8.56 -2.86
N SER A 92 -10.11 9.25 -3.38
CA SER A 92 -11.13 8.68 -4.25
C SER A 92 -10.72 8.86 -5.71
N VAL A 93 -10.87 7.79 -6.49
CA VAL A 93 -10.70 7.88 -7.95
C VAL A 93 -11.66 8.91 -8.54
N GLN A 94 -12.90 8.95 -8.05
CA GLN A 94 -13.90 9.90 -8.55
C GLN A 94 -13.51 11.35 -8.25
N ASP A 95 -12.99 11.63 -7.06
CA ASP A 95 -12.52 12.98 -6.71
C ASP A 95 -11.34 13.40 -7.59
N SER A 96 -10.46 12.48 -7.92
CA SER A 96 -9.34 12.75 -8.83
C SER A 96 -9.82 13.06 -10.25
N ILE A 97 -10.85 12.36 -10.72
CA ILE A 97 -11.50 12.63 -12.02
C ILE A 97 -12.17 14.00 -11.99
N ASP A 98 -12.97 14.27 -10.97
CA ASP A 98 -13.75 15.51 -10.83
C ASP A 98 -12.83 16.73 -10.72
N SER A 99 -11.66 16.60 -10.11
CA SER A 99 -10.69 17.68 -9.99
C SER A 99 -9.82 17.88 -11.24
N GLY A 100 -9.99 17.03 -12.26
CA GLY A 100 -9.20 17.09 -13.49
C GLY A 100 -7.77 16.57 -13.37
N ARG A 101 -7.41 15.99 -12.22
CA ARG A 101 -6.06 15.41 -12.00
C ARG A 101 -5.88 14.09 -12.73
N VAL A 102 -6.98 13.36 -12.96
CA VAL A 102 -7.01 12.08 -13.66
C VAL A 102 -8.09 12.15 -14.71
N THR A 103 -7.80 11.67 -15.91
CA THR A 103 -8.79 11.58 -16.99
C THR A 103 -9.38 10.19 -17.02
N GLU A 104 -10.72 10.11 -17.02
CA GLU A 104 -11.41 8.85 -17.20
C GLU A 104 -11.22 8.37 -18.64
N GLU A 105 -10.61 7.21 -18.81
CA GLU A 105 -10.48 6.58 -20.11
C GLU A 105 -11.82 6.00 -20.53
N THR A 106 -12.30 6.42 -21.69
CA THR A 106 -13.52 5.89 -22.30
C THR A 106 -13.15 4.87 -23.36
N GLY A 107 -13.69 3.67 -23.26
CA GLY A 107 -13.49 2.63 -24.27
C GLY A 107 -13.45 1.23 -23.68
N PRO A 108 -13.43 0.20 -24.54
CA PRO A 108 -13.49 -1.19 -24.06
C PRO A 108 -12.27 -1.64 -23.27
N LEU A 109 -11.18 -0.88 -23.29
CA LEU A 109 -9.96 -1.16 -22.54
C LEU A 109 -9.79 -0.25 -21.33
N ALA A 110 -10.78 0.58 -21.01
CA ALA A 110 -10.75 1.41 -19.82
C ALA A 110 -10.70 0.51 -18.58
N SER A 111 -9.59 0.54 -17.86
CA SER A 111 -9.33 -0.30 -16.71
C SER A 111 -9.37 0.53 -15.43
N ARG A 112 -10.13 0.07 -14.44
CA ARG A 112 -10.13 0.65 -13.09
C ARG A 112 -8.78 0.58 -12.43
N ASN A 113 -8.02 -0.47 -12.71
CA ASN A 113 -6.67 -0.62 -12.19
C ASN A 113 -5.78 0.53 -12.66
N SER A 114 -5.95 0.98 -13.89
CA SER A 114 -5.25 2.15 -14.43
C SER A 114 -5.62 3.42 -13.67
N LEU A 115 -6.91 3.65 -13.42
CA LEU A 115 -7.39 4.81 -12.65
C LEU A 115 -6.93 4.77 -11.19
N GLN A 116 -6.92 3.59 -10.56
CA GLN A 116 -6.37 3.42 -9.23
C GLN A 116 -4.90 3.76 -9.17
N THR A 117 -4.12 3.27 -10.12
CA THR A 117 -2.70 3.54 -10.21
C THR A 117 -2.45 5.04 -10.37
N THR A 118 -3.16 5.69 -11.28
CA THR A 118 -3.02 7.13 -11.51
C THR A 118 -3.40 7.94 -10.27
N THR A 119 -4.48 7.55 -9.59
CA THR A 119 -4.90 8.20 -8.34
C THR A 119 -3.86 8.01 -7.24
N LEU A 120 -3.28 6.81 -7.12
CA LEU A 120 -2.19 6.55 -6.20
C LEU A 120 -1.00 7.46 -6.46
N LEU A 121 -0.59 7.58 -7.71
CA LEU A 121 0.56 8.38 -8.10
C LEU A 121 0.31 9.87 -7.88
N ASP A 122 -0.91 10.33 -8.11
CA ASP A 122 -1.33 11.69 -7.79
C ASP A 122 -1.21 11.97 -6.27
N ALA A 123 -1.67 11.03 -5.46
CA ALA A 123 -1.56 11.14 -4.00
C ALA A 123 -0.10 11.10 -3.52
N VAL A 124 0.73 10.27 -4.13
CA VAL A 124 2.17 10.22 -3.84
C VAL A 124 2.81 11.60 -4.06
N LYS A 125 2.46 12.28 -5.13
CA LYS A 125 2.92 13.65 -5.40
C LYS A 125 2.37 14.65 -4.38
N GLU A 126 1.08 14.57 -4.10
CA GLU A 126 0.39 15.48 -3.17
C GLU A 126 1.05 15.47 -1.79
N PHE A 127 1.39 14.30 -1.28
CA PHE A 127 1.95 14.13 0.05
C PHE A 127 3.48 14.02 0.08
N ASN A 128 4.13 14.04 -1.06
CA ASN A 128 5.58 13.86 -1.18
C ASN A 128 6.08 12.53 -0.60
N PHE A 129 5.36 11.45 -0.82
CA PHE A 129 5.83 10.14 -0.38
C PHE A 129 7.03 9.70 -1.22
N ASP A 130 8.03 9.15 -0.55
CA ASP A 130 9.24 8.62 -1.20
C ASP A 130 9.24 7.08 -1.29
N CYS A 131 8.32 6.41 -0.61
CA CYS A 131 8.15 4.98 -0.70
C CYS A 131 6.69 4.59 -0.42
N ALA A 132 6.16 3.64 -1.17
CA ALA A 132 4.87 3.01 -0.88
C ALA A 132 5.08 1.53 -0.63
N MET A 133 4.55 1.05 0.50
CA MET A 133 4.54 -0.36 0.87
C MET A 133 3.18 -0.95 0.57
N GLY A 134 3.15 -2.12 -0.03
CA GLY A 134 1.88 -2.78 -0.31
C GLY A 134 2.02 -4.29 -0.34
N GLY A 135 0.99 -4.99 0.16
CA GLY A 135 0.82 -6.40 -0.06
C GLY A 135 0.15 -6.61 -1.41
N ALA A 136 0.77 -7.34 -2.30
CA ALA A 136 0.17 -7.67 -3.57
C ALA A 136 0.28 -9.16 -3.83
N ARG A 137 -0.86 -9.80 -4.14
CA ARG A 137 -0.84 -11.10 -4.77
C ARG A 137 -0.69 -10.89 -6.26
N ARG A 138 0.33 -11.49 -6.84
CA ARG A 138 0.37 -11.69 -8.29
C ARG A 138 -0.31 -13.01 -8.61
N ASP A 139 -1.29 -12.96 -9.51
CA ASP A 139 -1.91 -14.16 -10.06
C ASP A 139 -0.88 -15.08 -10.73
N GLU A 140 0.24 -14.52 -11.18
CA GLU A 140 1.34 -15.24 -11.81
C GLU A 140 2.20 -16.06 -10.84
N GLU A 141 2.12 -15.74 -9.54
CA GLU A 141 2.91 -16.41 -8.50
C GLU A 141 1.99 -17.11 -7.51
N LYS A 142 1.52 -18.26 -7.93
CA LYS A 142 0.39 -19.04 -7.37
C LYS A 142 0.43 -19.40 -5.88
N ALA A 143 1.36 -18.94 -5.07
CA ALA A 143 1.42 -19.43 -3.70
C ALA A 143 2.01 -18.46 -2.67
N ARG A 144 2.35 -17.24 -3.03
CA ARG A 144 3.01 -16.34 -2.09
C ARG A 144 2.41 -14.94 -2.14
N ALA A 145 1.88 -14.50 -1.00
CA ALA A 145 1.72 -13.07 -0.76
C ALA A 145 3.12 -12.44 -0.80
N LYS A 146 3.39 -11.66 -1.82
CA LYS A 146 4.64 -10.89 -1.88
C LYS A 146 4.35 -9.47 -1.47
N GLU A 147 5.05 -9.03 -0.45
CA GLU A 147 5.10 -7.64 -0.08
C GLU A 147 5.96 -6.89 -1.09
N ARG A 148 5.53 -5.69 -1.44
CA ARG A 148 6.21 -4.88 -2.43
C ARG A 148 6.44 -3.49 -1.91
N PHE A 149 7.62 -3.00 -2.22
CA PHE A 149 7.99 -1.63 -1.94
C PHE A 149 8.25 -0.92 -3.25
N PHE A 150 7.62 0.23 -3.41
CA PHE A 150 7.85 1.12 -4.53
C PHE A 150 8.63 2.32 -4.00
N SER A 151 9.87 2.49 -4.47
CA SER A 151 10.67 3.65 -4.14
C SER A 151 10.45 4.76 -5.17
N PHE A 152 10.25 5.97 -4.70
CA PHE A 152 10.07 7.15 -5.55
C PHE A 152 11.25 8.13 -5.45
N ARG A 153 12.35 7.72 -4.80
CA ARG A 153 13.50 8.60 -4.53
C ARG A 153 14.13 9.19 -5.79
N ASP A 154 14.20 8.40 -6.85
CA ASP A 154 14.83 8.81 -8.10
C ASP A 154 13.90 9.60 -9.00
N SER A 155 12.71 9.92 -8.50
CA SER A 155 11.64 10.57 -9.25
C SER A 155 11.54 12.06 -8.95
N PHE A 156 12.57 12.69 -8.38
CA PHE A 156 12.53 14.07 -7.93
C PHE A 156 12.14 15.05 -9.05
N GLY A 157 10.91 15.55 -8.98
CA GLY A 157 10.45 16.66 -9.80
C GLY A 157 10.25 16.36 -11.28
N GLN A 158 10.64 15.18 -11.76
CA GLN A 158 10.56 14.79 -13.16
C GLN A 158 9.80 13.49 -13.38
N TRP A 159 8.98 13.11 -12.42
CA TRP A 159 8.30 11.85 -12.50
C TRP A 159 7.17 11.89 -13.51
N ASP A 160 7.38 11.18 -14.63
CA ASP A 160 6.37 10.99 -15.65
C ASP A 160 5.78 9.59 -15.49
N PRO A 161 4.50 9.46 -15.05
CA PRO A 161 3.89 8.15 -14.86
C PRO A 161 3.80 7.31 -16.14
N LYS A 162 3.96 7.91 -17.31
CA LYS A 162 3.97 7.19 -18.59
C LYS A 162 5.31 6.58 -18.92
N ASN A 163 6.41 7.20 -18.51
CA ASN A 163 7.76 6.84 -18.91
C ASN A 163 8.65 6.35 -17.77
N GLN A 164 8.32 6.67 -16.53
CA GLN A 164 9.08 6.25 -15.37
C GLN A 164 8.24 5.32 -14.50
N ARG A 165 8.75 4.11 -14.31
CA ARG A 165 8.15 3.16 -13.39
C ARG A 165 8.85 3.27 -12.05
N PRO A 166 8.09 3.28 -10.93
CA PRO A 166 8.71 3.17 -9.62
C PRO A 166 9.57 1.91 -9.55
N GLU A 167 10.72 2.02 -8.92
CA GLU A 167 11.56 0.84 -8.69
C GLU A 167 10.82 -0.14 -7.79
N LEU A 168 10.64 -1.36 -8.27
CA LEU A 168 9.92 -2.41 -7.56
C LEU A 168 10.93 -3.34 -6.90
N TRP A 169 10.90 -3.39 -5.57
CA TRP A 169 11.71 -4.35 -4.82
C TRP A 169 10.85 -5.56 -4.45
N ASN A 170 11.24 -6.72 -4.97
CA ASN A 170 10.69 -7.99 -4.53
C ASN A 170 11.38 -8.42 -3.25
N ILE A 171 10.60 -8.61 -2.20
CA ILE A 171 11.12 -8.89 -0.88
C ILE A 171 11.15 -10.39 -0.60
N PHE A 172 10.41 -11.17 -1.35
CA PHE A 172 10.40 -12.63 -1.22
C PHE A 172 10.60 -13.32 -2.55
#